data_6e682f3305f4a3fdb9a310593f67a1ed
#
_entry.id   6e682f3305f4a3fdb9a310593f67a1ed
#
_cell.length_a   1.000
_cell.length_b   1.000
_cell.length_c   1.000
_cell.angle_alpha   90.00
_cell.angle_beta   90.00
_cell.angle_gamma   90.00
#
_symmetry.space_group_name_H-M   'P 1'
#
loop_
_entity.id
_entity.type
_entity.pdbx_description
1 polymer ?
#
loop_
_entity_poly.entity_id
_entity_poly.type
_entity_poly.pdbx_seq_one_letter_code
_entity_poly.pdbx_strand_id
1 'polypeptide(L)'
;MLFRSEITDRNYLEYRARSISYLAEKAISYGIPIVQPAGGHALYIDAKTFLPNIPSHEYPGHSVACELYLIGGVRGVELGTLAFGVAQENGEPDKPATHELVRLAAPRRTYTQSHFDYVGEVLEILSERKDTLKGYKVVKQPKLLRHFTAKLEPIN
;
A
#
# COMPACT_ATOMS: atom_id res chain seq x y z
N MET A 1 -1.87 -20.65 22.87
CA MET A 1 -3.28 -20.98 23.16
C MET A 1 -4.27 -20.07 22.43
N LEU A 2 -4.16 -18.76 22.53
CA LEU A 2 -5.05 -17.79 21.87
C LEU A 2 -5.15 -17.95 20.34
N PHE A 3 -4.04 -18.18 19.65
CA PHE A 3 -4.03 -18.33 18.19
C PHE A 3 -4.94 -19.47 17.70
N ARG A 4 -4.90 -20.64 18.36
CA ARG A 4 -5.73 -21.80 17.96
C ARG A 4 -7.21 -21.54 18.12
N SER A 5 -7.63 -20.86 19.18
CA SER A 5 -9.04 -20.53 19.40
C SER A 5 -9.56 -19.53 18.37
N GLU A 6 -8.74 -18.55 17.99
CA GLU A 6 -9.13 -17.54 17.00
C GLU A 6 -9.29 -18.13 15.59
N ILE A 7 -8.40 -19.01 15.14
CA ILE A 7 -8.50 -19.62 13.80
C ILE A 7 -9.64 -20.62 13.66
N THR A 8 -10.25 -21.05 14.75
CA THR A 8 -11.41 -21.94 14.77
C THR A 8 -12.72 -21.20 15.09
N ASP A 9 -12.66 -19.93 15.46
CA ASP A 9 -13.84 -19.11 15.74
C ASP A 9 -14.39 -18.53 14.43
N ARG A 10 -15.51 -19.10 13.98
CA ARG A 10 -16.18 -18.69 12.75
C ARG A 10 -16.60 -17.23 12.77
N ASN A 11 -17.18 -16.74 13.86
CA ASN A 11 -17.64 -15.36 13.97
C ASN A 11 -16.48 -14.37 13.86
N TYR A 12 -15.35 -14.69 14.49
CA TYR A 12 -14.15 -13.90 14.38
C TYR A 12 -13.60 -13.86 12.94
N LEU A 13 -13.56 -14.99 12.25
CA LEU A 13 -13.08 -15.09 10.88
C LEU A 13 -14.00 -14.32 9.90
N GLU A 14 -15.32 -14.46 10.06
CA GLU A 14 -16.32 -13.75 9.27
C GLU A 14 -16.21 -12.22 9.48
N TYR A 15 -16.12 -11.77 10.73
CA TYR A 15 -15.91 -10.35 11.03
C TYR A 15 -14.64 -9.82 10.37
N ARG A 16 -13.53 -10.56 10.47
CA ARG A 16 -12.25 -10.16 9.88
C ARG A 16 -12.30 -10.09 8.36
N ALA A 17 -12.85 -11.10 7.72
CA ALA A 17 -13.02 -11.14 6.26
C ALA A 17 -13.94 -10.00 5.80
N ARG A 18 -15.08 -9.79 6.47
CA ARG A 18 -16.04 -8.74 6.12
C ARG A 18 -15.44 -7.34 6.27
N SER A 19 -14.63 -7.10 7.29
CA SER A 19 -13.98 -5.80 7.49
C SER A 19 -13.06 -5.42 6.33
N ILE A 20 -12.27 -6.39 5.83
CA ILE A 20 -11.40 -6.14 4.67
C ILE A 20 -12.21 -6.04 3.38
N SER A 21 -13.21 -6.89 3.19
CA SER A 21 -14.09 -6.80 2.01
C SER A 21 -14.80 -5.46 1.93
N TYR A 22 -15.25 -4.93 3.06
CA TYR A 22 -15.88 -3.61 3.13
C TYR A 22 -14.93 -2.50 2.65
N LEU A 23 -13.68 -2.49 3.13
CA LEU A 23 -12.69 -1.51 2.67
C LEU A 23 -12.33 -1.72 1.20
N ALA A 24 -12.27 -2.96 0.74
CA ALA A 24 -12.03 -3.31 -0.65
C ALA A 24 -13.15 -2.82 -1.57
N GLU A 25 -14.41 -3.01 -1.18
CA GLU A 25 -15.59 -2.51 -1.90
C GLU A 25 -15.53 -0.98 -2.06
N LYS A 26 -15.17 -0.25 -0.98
CA LYS A 26 -14.95 1.21 -1.04
C LYS A 26 -13.82 1.58 -2.01
N ALA A 27 -12.65 0.96 -1.88
CA ALA A 27 -11.51 1.24 -2.76
C ALA A 27 -11.87 1.05 -4.24
N ILE A 28 -12.55 -0.06 -4.57
CA ILE A 28 -13.01 -0.35 -5.93
C ILE A 28 -14.02 0.71 -6.41
N SER A 29 -14.95 1.14 -5.56
CA SER A 29 -15.95 2.17 -5.92
C SER A 29 -15.33 3.53 -6.23
N TYR A 30 -14.17 3.83 -5.66
CA TYR A 30 -13.38 5.03 -5.96
C TYR A 30 -12.39 4.83 -7.13
N GLY A 31 -12.46 3.69 -7.82
CA GLY A 31 -11.59 3.40 -8.96
C GLY A 31 -10.14 3.07 -8.59
N ILE A 32 -9.87 2.70 -7.33
CA ILE A 32 -8.55 2.25 -6.89
C ILE A 32 -8.40 0.76 -7.17
N PRO A 33 -7.48 0.36 -8.05
CA PRO A 33 -7.22 -1.05 -8.33
C PRO A 33 -6.58 -1.74 -7.12
N ILE A 34 -7.05 -2.93 -6.81
CA ILE A 34 -6.57 -3.75 -5.69
C ILE A 34 -6.34 -5.19 -6.14
N VAL A 35 -5.54 -5.92 -5.38
CA VAL A 35 -5.42 -7.37 -5.56
C VAL A 35 -6.71 -8.05 -5.14
N GLN A 36 -7.27 -8.86 -6.02
CA GLN A 36 -8.52 -9.61 -5.80
C GLN A 36 -8.28 -11.13 -5.87
N PRO A 37 -9.03 -11.91 -5.08
CA PRO A 37 -10.00 -11.49 -4.07
C PRO A 37 -9.33 -10.83 -2.88
N ALA A 38 -10.06 -9.92 -2.18
CA ALA A 38 -9.55 -9.30 -0.96
C ALA A 38 -9.31 -10.37 0.13
N GLY A 39 -8.15 -10.28 0.76
CA GLY A 39 -7.79 -11.23 1.83
C GLY A 39 -8.42 -10.89 3.19
N GLY A 40 -8.02 -11.61 4.24
CA GLY A 40 -8.56 -11.43 5.59
C GLY A 40 -7.68 -10.58 6.52
N HIS A 41 -6.57 -10.01 6.08
CA HIS A 41 -5.62 -9.32 6.98
C HIS A 41 -5.07 -7.99 6.44
N ALA A 42 -5.25 -7.72 5.16
CA ALA A 42 -4.79 -6.49 4.54
C ALA A 42 -5.53 -6.22 3.22
N LEU A 43 -5.62 -4.95 2.86
CA LEU A 43 -5.91 -4.50 1.52
C LEU A 43 -4.58 -4.27 0.78
N TYR A 44 -4.48 -4.71 -0.47
CA TYR A 44 -3.32 -4.48 -1.32
C TYR A 44 -3.73 -3.63 -2.53
N ILE A 45 -3.28 -2.38 -2.54
CA ILE A 45 -3.49 -1.46 -3.67
C ILE A 45 -2.47 -1.80 -4.76
N ASP A 46 -2.90 -1.94 -6.01
CA ASP A 46 -2.03 -2.06 -7.17
C ASP A 46 -1.61 -0.65 -7.65
N ALA A 47 -0.50 -0.19 -7.12
CA ALA A 47 0.00 1.14 -7.41
C ALA A 47 0.47 1.30 -8.87
N LYS A 48 0.90 0.23 -9.54
CA LYS A 48 1.28 0.26 -10.96
C LYS A 48 0.08 0.56 -11.85
N THR A 49 -1.03 -0.10 -11.59
CA THR A 49 -2.27 0.13 -12.34
C THR A 49 -2.92 1.46 -11.94
N PHE A 50 -2.79 1.88 -10.68
CA PHE A 50 -3.37 3.12 -10.19
C PHE A 50 -2.64 4.36 -10.74
N LEU A 51 -1.30 4.31 -10.85
CA LEU A 51 -0.45 5.40 -11.29
C LEU A 51 0.35 5.00 -12.55
N PRO A 52 -0.30 4.80 -13.71
CA PRO A 52 0.36 4.29 -14.92
C PRO A 52 1.42 5.25 -15.47
N ASN A 53 1.36 6.52 -15.11
CA ASN A 53 2.31 7.55 -15.53
C ASN A 53 3.60 7.55 -14.71
N ILE A 54 3.67 6.83 -13.58
CA ILE A 54 4.87 6.71 -12.75
C ILE A 54 5.51 5.35 -13.01
N PRO A 55 6.67 5.29 -13.66
CA PRO A 55 7.35 4.02 -13.93
C PRO A 55 7.86 3.38 -12.64
N SER A 56 8.03 2.06 -12.66
CA SER A 56 8.41 1.29 -11.45
C SER A 56 9.70 1.77 -10.78
N HIS A 57 10.67 2.27 -11.54
CA HIS A 57 11.92 2.80 -11.00
C HIS A 57 11.77 4.18 -10.32
N GLU A 58 10.59 4.78 -10.41
CA GLU A 58 10.19 5.98 -9.69
C GLU A 58 9.25 5.67 -8.52
N TYR A 59 9.11 4.39 -8.16
CA TYR A 59 8.47 3.88 -6.96
C TYR A 59 7.01 4.32 -6.76
N PRO A 60 6.07 3.95 -7.66
CA PRO A 60 4.66 4.35 -7.55
C PRO A 60 4.01 3.90 -6.22
N GLY A 61 4.40 2.75 -5.68
CA GLY A 61 3.95 2.29 -4.36
C GLY A 61 4.39 3.22 -3.23
N HIS A 62 5.60 3.78 -3.30
CA HIS A 62 6.06 4.76 -2.33
C HIS A 62 5.27 6.08 -2.44
N SER A 63 4.96 6.52 -3.66
CA SER A 63 4.13 7.71 -3.90
C SER A 63 2.76 7.58 -3.25
N VAL A 64 2.08 6.45 -3.45
CA VAL A 64 0.79 6.14 -2.82
C VAL A 64 0.92 6.11 -1.29
N ALA A 65 1.95 5.46 -0.75
CA ALA A 65 2.14 5.38 0.70
C ALA A 65 2.39 6.74 1.35
N CYS A 66 3.17 7.61 0.70
CA CYS A 66 3.40 8.98 1.16
C CYS A 66 2.12 9.81 1.13
N GLU A 67 1.36 9.76 0.04
CA GLU A 67 0.14 10.55 -0.09
C GLU A 67 -0.93 10.12 0.92
N LEU A 68 -1.12 8.82 1.15
CA LEU A 68 -2.01 8.31 2.20
C LEU A 68 -1.66 8.86 3.58
N TYR A 69 -0.35 8.97 3.86
CA TYR A 69 0.11 9.53 5.12
C TYR A 69 -0.12 11.05 5.21
N LEU A 70 0.11 11.77 4.11
CA LEU A 70 -0.10 13.23 4.05
C LEU A 70 -1.59 13.62 4.13
N ILE A 71 -2.47 12.85 3.49
CA ILE A 71 -3.91 13.11 3.51
C ILE A 71 -4.50 12.85 4.91
N GLY A 72 -4.20 11.70 5.50
CA GLY A 72 -4.91 11.26 6.68
C GLY A 72 -4.09 10.44 7.69
N GLY A 73 -2.77 10.50 7.67
CA GLY A 73 -1.93 9.74 8.62
C GLY A 73 -2.04 8.22 8.45
N VAL A 74 -2.61 7.74 7.33
CA VAL A 74 -2.74 6.30 7.05
C VAL A 74 -1.40 5.74 6.61
N ARG A 75 -0.89 4.77 7.37
CA ARG A 75 0.39 4.12 7.08
C ARG A 75 0.21 2.88 6.23
N GLY A 76 0.73 2.93 5.00
CA GLY A 76 0.90 1.78 4.13
C GLY A 76 2.33 1.28 4.13
N VAL A 77 2.52 0.06 3.66
CA VAL A 77 3.85 -0.53 3.40
C VAL A 77 3.99 -0.74 1.91
N GLU A 78 4.99 -0.10 1.31
CA GLU A 78 5.35 -0.34 -0.07
C GLU A 78 5.90 -1.77 -0.23
N LEU A 79 5.36 -2.49 -1.19
CA LEU A 79 5.74 -3.86 -1.57
C LEU A 79 5.96 -3.88 -3.09
N GLY A 80 6.90 -3.10 -3.54
CA GLY A 80 7.25 -2.92 -4.95
C GLY A 80 8.75 -2.83 -5.16
N THR A 81 9.16 -2.01 -6.11
CA THR A 81 10.56 -1.90 -6.53
C THR A 81 11.49 -1.37 -5.44
N LEU A 82 11.04 -0.51 -4.54
CA LEU A 82 11.85 -0.05 -3.43
C LEU A 82 12.21 -1.20 -2.47
N ALA A 83 11.23 -2.09 -2.16
CA ALA A 83 11.42 -3.21 -1.25
C ALA A 83 12.07 -4.44 -1.92
N PHE A 84 11.64 -4.78 -3.14
CA PHE A 84 11.94 -6.05 -3.81
C PHE A 84 12.63 -5.91 -5.16
N GLY A 85 12.81 -4.70 -5.68
CA GLY A 85 13.61 -4.46 -6.86
C GLY A 85 15.10 -4.63 -6.59
N VAL A 86 15.90 -4.71 -7.66
CA VAL A 86 17.34 -4.84 -7.57
C VAL A 86 17.99 -3.50 -7.89
N ALA A 87 18.66 -2.93 -6.88
CA ALA A 87 19.42 -1.70 -7.06
C ALA A 87 20.58 -1.92 -8.05
N GLN A 88 20.76 -0.99 -8.99
CA GLN A 88 21.86 -0.99 -9.94
C GLN A 88 23.00 -0.13 -9.41
N GLU A 89 24.25 -0.64 -9.51
CA GLU A 89 25.43 0.08 -8.99
C GLU A 89 25.96 1.16 -9.95
N ASN A 90 25.54 1.13 -11.22
CA ASN A 90 26.09 1.99 -12.29
C ASN A 90 25.28 3.25 -12.57
N GLY A 91 24.39 3.66 -11.64
CA GLY A 91 23.49 4.80 -11.85
C GLY A 91 22.33 4.51 -12.82
N GLU A 92 22.19 3.27 -13.26
CA GLU A 92 21.02 2.83 -14.01
C GLU A 92 19.79 2.71 -13.11
N PRO A 93 18.58 2.83 -13.67
CA PRO A 93 17.34 2.61 -12.92
C PRO A 93 17.29 1.22 -12.29
N ASP A 94 16.69 1.11 -11.12
CA ASP A 94 16.46 -0.17 -10.45
C ASP A 94 15.73 -1.17 -11.36
N LYS A 95 16.14 -2.44 -11.32
CA LYS A 95 15.32 -3.49 -11.94
C LYS A 95 14.03 -3.63 -11.17
N PRO A 96 12.87 -3.51 -11.85
CA PRO A 96 11.58 -3.48 -11.18
C PRO A 96 11.25 -4.82 -10.51
N ALA A 97 10.49 -4.74 -9.43
CA ALA A 97 9.80 -5.89 -8.87
C ALA A 97 8.67 -6.37 -9.81
N THR A 98 8.18 -7.58 -9.59
CA THR A 98 7.07 -8.15 -10.37
C THR A 98 5.78 -7.33 -10.19
N HIS A 99 5.56 -6.81 -8.98
CA HIS A 99 4.39 -6.05 -8.59
C HIS A 99 4.79 -4.75 -7.90
N GLU A 100 3.95 -3.73 -8.04
CA GLU A 100 4.04 -2.46 -7.32
C GLU A 100 2.81 -2.35 -6.41
N LEU A 101 2.90 -2.86 -5.20
CA LEU A 101 1.78 -2.91 -4.27
C LEU A 101 2.00 -2.01 -3.06
N VAL A 102 0.87 -1.56 -2.49
CA VAL A 102 0.86 -0.95 -1.15
C VAL A 102 -0.06 -1.75 -0.26
N ARG A 103 0.48 -2.24 0.85
CA ARG A 103 -0.26 -3.00 1.84
C ARG A 103 -0.80 -2.10 2.94
N LEU A 104 -2.12 -2.08 3.10
CA LEU A 104 -2.81 -1.53 4.26
C LEU A 104 -3.18 -2.69 5.18
N ALA A 105 -2.41 -2.88 6.24
CA ALA A 105 -2.62 -3.97 7.19
C ALA A 105 -3.79 -3.66 8.14
N ALA A 106 -4.66 -4.65 8.34
CA ALA A 106 -5.71 -4.60 9.35
C ALA A 106 -5.36 -5.56 10.49
N PRO A 107 -4.74 -5.08 11.57
CA PRO A 107 -4.41 -5.90 12.72
C PRO A 107 -5.66 -6.43 13.42
N ARG A 108 -5.49 -7.54 14.12
CA ARG A 108 -6.59 -8.23 14.78
C ARG A 108 -7.16 -7.41 15.94
N ARG A 109 -8.49 -7.29 16.00
CA ARG A 109 -9.23 -6.66 17.10
C ARG A 109 -8.77 -5.24 17.48
N THR A 110 -8.23 -4.50 16.49
CA THR A 110 -7.71 -3.14 16.73
C THR A 110 -8.63 -2.08 16.17
N TYR A 111 -9.15 -2.31 14.96
CA TYR A 111 -9.96 -1.33 14.24
C TYR A 111 -11.44 -1.68 14.27
N THR A 112 -12.26 -0.65 14.46
CA THR A 112 -13.72 -0.68 14.37
C THR A 112 -14.17 -0.23 12.99
N GLN A 113 -15.49 -0.28 12.72
CA GLN A 113 -16.10 0.22 11.50
C GLN A 113 -15.70 1.66 11.20
N SER A 114 -15.72 2.54 12.20
CA SER A 114 -15.36 3.95 12.02
C SER A 114 -13.93 4.18 11.56
N HIS A 115 -13.00 3.32 11.94
CA HIS A 115 -11.63 3.39 11.41
C HIS A 115 -11.57 2.99 9.93
N PHE A 116 -12.34 1.97 9.52
CA PHE A 116 -12.42 1.59 8.11
C PHE A 116 -13.15 2.64 7.28
N ASP A 117 -14.16 3.31 7.84
CA ASP A 117 -14.83 4.45 7.19
C ASP A 117 -13.86 5.60 6.95
N TYR A 118 -13.09 5.98 7.97
CA TYR A 118 -12.05 6.99 7.86
C TYR A 118 -11.00 6.65 6.81
N VAL A 119 -10.49 5.41 6.79
CA VAL A 119 -9.54 4.97 5.76
C VAL A 119 -10.20 5.02 4.37
N GLY A 120 -11.50 4.70 4.27
CA GLY A 120 -12.27 4.82 3.04
C GLY A 120 -12.31 6.25 2.51
N GLU A 121 -12.58 7.24 3.38
CA GLU A 121 -12.55 8.67 3.03
C GLU A 121 -11.16 9.12 2.55
N VAL A 122 -10.10 8.65 3.21
CA VAL A 122 -8.72 8.94 2.78
C VAL A 122 -8.42 8.34 1.40
N LEU A 123 -8.94 7.14 1.12
CA LEU A 123 -8.80 6.51 -0.20
C LEU A 123 -9.57 7.28 -1.29
N GLU A 124 -10.74 7.82 -0.97
CA GLU A 124 -11.50 8.66 -1.90
C GLU A 124 -10.70 9.91 -2.29
N ILE A 125 -10.19 10.65 -1.31
CA ILE A 125 -9.33 11.82 -1.55
C ILE A 125 -8.07 11.45 -2.34
N LEU A 126 -7.44 10.31 -2.02
CA LEU A 126 -6.30 9.80 -2.78
C LEU A 126 -6.64 9.60 -4.27
N SER A 127 -7.82 9.02 -4.54
CA SER A 127 -8.28 8.79 -5.92
C SER A 127 -8.47 10.10 -6.69
N GLU A 128 -9.05 11.11 -6.05
CA GLU A 128 -9.24 12.44 -6.65
C GLU A 128 -7.90 13.13 -6.99
N ARG A 129 -6.85 12.84 -6.21
CA ARG A 129 -5.53 13.45 -6.34
C ARG A 129 -4.54 12.66 -7.19
N LYS A 130 -4.91 11.49 -7.71
CA LYS A 130 -4.00 10.56 -8.40
C LYS A 130 -3.14 11.23 -9.49
N ASP A 131 -3.73 12.13 -10.27
CA ASP A 131 -3.05 12.77 -11.40
C ASP A 131 -2.02 13.85 -10.96
N THR A 132 -2.01 14.22 -9.69
CA THR A 132 -1.05 15.15 -9.09
C THR A 132 0.13 14.43 -8.43
N LEU A 133 0.07 13.12 -8.26
CA LEU A 133 1.11 12.35 -7.63
C LEU A 133 2.34 12.27 -8.52
N LYS A 134 3.50 12.36 -7.88
CA LYS A 134 4.81 12.32 -8.55
C LYS A 134 5.60 11.09 -8.15
N GLY A 135 6.47 10.64 -9.01
CA GLY A 135 7.47 9.64 -8.70
C GLY A 135 8.53 10.15 -7.71
N TYR A 136 9.34 9.23 -7.23
CA TYR A 136 10.43 9.50 -6.29
C TYR A 136 11.77 9.00 -6.85
N LYS A 137 12.86 9.61 -6.41
CA LYS A 137 14.21 9.14 -6.63
C LYS A 137 14.92 8.86 -5.31
N VAL A 138 15.72 7.81 -5.25
CA VAL A 138 16.55 7.50 -4.09
C VAL A 138 17.76 8.43 -4.11
N VAL A 139 17.95 9.23 -3.06
CA VAL A 139 19.11 10.12 -2.90
C VAL A 139 20.16 9.53 -1.97
N LYS A 140 19.78 8.64 -1.07
CA LYS A 140 20.69 7.91 -0.19
C LYS A 140 20.08 6.59 0.21
N GLN A 141 20.86 5.51 0.13
CA GLN A 141 20.41 4.19 0.57
C GLN A 141 21.54 3.41 1.21
N PRO A 142 21.24 2.54 2.20
CA PRO A 142 22.18 1.56 2.72
C PRO A 142 22.31 0.38 1.76
N LYS A 143 23.36 -0.43 1.93
CA LYS A 143 23.56 -1.67 1.14
C LYS A 143 22.51 -2.74 1.41
N LEU A 144 21.94 -2.77 2.62
CA LEU A 144 20.95 -3.76 3.05
C LEU A 144 19.72 -3.06 3.60
N LEU A 145 18.54 -3.69 3.42
CA LEU A 145 17.25 -3.25 3.99
C LEU A 145 16.90 -1.80 3.62
N ARG A 146 17.19 -1.39 2.39
CA ARG A 146 17.03 -0.01 1.90
C ARG A 146 15.61 0.54 2.09
N HIS A 147 14.58 -0.28 1.97
CA HIS A 147 13.19 0.14 2.10
C HIS A 147 12.82 0.70 3.50
N PHE A 148 13.63 0.43 4.54
CA PHE A 148 13.42 1.01 5.87
C PHE A 148 14.13 2.35 6.08
N THR A 149 15.24 2.59 5.39
CA THR A 149 16.13 3.71 5.73
C THR A 149 16.63 4.50 4.51
N ALA A 150 16.22 4.14 3.30
CA ALA A 150 16.51 4.95 2.13
C ALA A 150 15.87 6.34 2.28
N LYS A 151 16.59 7.35 1.81
CA LYS A 151 16.05 8.70 1.67
C LYS A 151 15.62 8.89 0.23
N LEU A 152 14.39 9.30 0.03
CA LEU A 152 13.82 9.57 -1.26
C LEU A 152 13.40 11.04 -1.34
N GLU A 153 13.43 11.59 -2.55
CA GLU A 153 12.93 12.92 -2.86
C GLU A 153 11.95 12.82 -4.03
N PRO A 154 10.88 13.64 -4.04
CA PRO A 154 9.98 13.69 -5.18
C PRO A 154 10.72 14.18 -6.43
N ILE A 155 10.29 13.68 -7.58
CA ILE A 155 10.76 14.16 -8.89
C ILE A 155 9.92 15.38 -9.27
N ASN A 156 10.57 16.45 -9.68
CA ASN A 156 9.93 17.73 -10.03
C ASN A 156 9.13 17.66 -11.34
#